data_cb518e6f2addc9f388d42527d32c4b92
#
_entry.id   cb518e6f2addc9f388d42527d32c4b92
#
_cell.length_a   1.000
_cell.length_b   1.000
_cell.length_c   1.000
_cell.angle_alpha   90.00
_cell.angle_beta   90.00
_cell.angle_gamma   90.00
#
_symmetry.space_group_name_H-M   'P 1'
#
loop_
_entity.id
_entity.type
_entity.pdbx_description
1 polymer ?
#
loop_
_entity_poly.entity_id
_entity_poly.type
_entity_poly.pdbx_seq_one_letter_code
_entity_poly.pdbx_strand_id
1 'polypeptide(L)'
;MKLEKSYNTKQYFHSFYRQNHALLVLSFLFTVICFPANLIGSWLLGQVIDAITEVSMNRLRTIILVSIIFIVTMFFFTILLYWVKSNFIRKALIQYKNLAFEKISEKNIAAFSRENTGSYISMLTNDAASIEENYLRKSFLILHYVLLFFGTLIMMLRYSIVLTFATIVLGFLPAIASILMGKELSSR
;
A
#
# COMPACT_ATOMS: atom_id res chain seq x y z
N MET A 1 10.60 -27.82 -31.17
CA MET A 1 11.99 -27.30 -31.27
C MET A 1 12.14 -26.23 -30.19
N LYS A 2 12.86 -26.58 -29.14
CA LYS A 2 13.03 -25.78 -27.90
C LYS A 2 13.84 -24.52 -28.22
N LEU A 3 13.31 -23.37 -27.85
CA LEU A 3 14.01 -22.22 -27.27
C LEU A 3 12.94 -21.21 -26.77
N GLU A 4 12.03 -21.66 -25.94
CA GLU A 4 11.45 -20.76 -24.94
C GLU A 4 12.53 -20.52 -23.89
N LYS A 5 13.32 -19.49 -24.10
CA LYS A 5 14.12 -18.92 -23.03
C LYS A 5 13.10 -18.47 -21.96
N SER A 6 12.93 -19.29 -20.94
CA SER A 6 12.24 -18.93 -19.69
C SER A 6 12.85 -17.59 -19.24
N TYR A 7 12.21 -16.50 -19.64
CA TYR A 7 12.61 -15.17 -19.21
C TYR A 7 12.46 -15.13 -17.70
N ASN A 8 13.59 -15.00 -17.04
CA ASN A 8 13.68 -15.02 -15.61
C ASN A 8 12.83 -13.85 -15.07
N THR A 9 11.70 -14.16 -14.49
CA THR A 9 10.76 -13.22 -13.86
C THR A 9 11.52 -12.18 -13.02
N LYS A 10 12.66 -12.56 -12.44
CA LYS A 10 13.59 -11.68 -11.72
C LYS A 10 14.11 -10.50 -12.55
N GLN A 11 14.30 -10.64 -13.86
CA GLN A 11 14.78 -9.54 -14.70
C GLN A 11 13.72 -8.43 -14.86
N TYR A 12 12.44 -8.80 -14.99
CA TYR A 12 11.35 -7.84 -15.05
C TYR A 12 11.18 -7.13 -13.72
N PHE A 13 11.23 -7.85 -12.59
CA PHE A 13 11.17 -7.23 -11.28
C PHE A 13 12.37 -6.32 -11.01
N HIS A 14 13.57 -6.72 -11.42
CA HIS A 14 14.76 -5.88 -11.28
C HIS A 14 14.68 -4.60 -12.10
N SER A 15 14.04 -4.63 -13.27
CA SER A 15 13.88 -3.45 -14.13
C SER A 15 13.05 -2.35 -13.48
N PHE A 16 12.04 -2.69 -12.66
CA PHE A 16 11.23 -1.69 -11.93
C PHE A 16 12.06 -0.82 -10.99
N TYR A 17 13.12 -1.40 -10.45
CA TYR A 17 13.92 -0.78 -9.38
C TYR A 17 15.23 -0.20 -9.86
N ARG A 18 15.81 -0.70 -10.96
CA ARG A 18 17.19 -0.45 -11.40
C ARG A 18 17.55 1.04 -11.54
N GLN A 19 16.61 1.89 -11.96
CA GLN A 19 16.87 3.33 -12.16
C GLN A 19 16.05 4.23 -11.22
N ASN A 20 15.25 3.62 -10.34
CA ASN A 20 14.28 4.35 -9.51
C ASN A 20 14.50 4.15 -8.01
N HIS A 21 15.69 3.67 -7.60
CA HIS A 21 15.98 3.40 -6.18
C HIS A 21 15.76 4.62 -5.29
N ALA A 22 16.15 5.80 -5.73
CA ALA A 22 15.95 7.02 -4.94
C ALA A 22 14.47 7.33 -4.69
N LEU A 23 13.63 7.20 -5.73
CA LEU A 23 12.18 7.42 -5.59
C LEU A 23 11.51 6.31 -4.77
N LEU A 24 11.98 5.07 -4.90
CA LEU A 24 11.50 3.96 -4.07
C LEU A 24 11.82 4.20 -2.60
N VAL A 25 13.08 4.49 -2.27
CA VAL A 25 13.52 4.77 -0.90
C VAL A 25 12.78 5.97 -0.34
N LEU A 26 12.63 7.03 -1.13
CA LEU A 26 11.89 8.23 -0.72
C LEU A 26 10.41 7.90 -0.46
N SER A 27 9.76 7.11 -1.33
CA SER A 27 8.38 6.68 -1.13
C SER A 27 8.22 5.83 0.13
N PHE A 28 9.19 4.96 0.41
CA PHE A 28 9.23 4.14 1.61
C PHE A 28 9.38 5.02 2.86
N LEU A 29 10.36 5.93 2.87
CA LEU A 29 10.60 6.86 3.98
C LEU A 29 9.36 7.72 4.27
N PHE A 30 8.74 8.31 3.24
CA PHE A 30 7.51 9.08 3.43
C PHE A 30 6.36 8.22 3.96
N THR A 31 6.26 6.95 3.54
CA THR A 31 5.24 6.03 4.09
C THR A 31 5.47 5.78 5.58
N VAL A 32 6.73 5.58 5.99
CA VAL A 32 7.10 5.38 7.39
C VAL A 32 6.88 6.66 8.22
N ILE A 33 7.16 7.85 7.66
CA ILE A 33 6.95 9.13 8.33
C ILE A 33 5.46 9.46 8.48
N CYS A 34 4.65 9.18 7.46
CA CYS A 34 3.21 9.46 7.49
C CYS A 34 2.39 8.41 8.26
N PHE A 35 2.92 7.21 8.45
CA PHE A 35 2.21 6.14 9.17
C PHE A 35 1.79 6.54 10.61
N PRO A 36 2.66 7.18 11.45
CA PRO A 36 2.29 7.54 12.81
C PRO A 36 1.14 8.57 12.90
N ALA A 37 0.82 9.26 11.81
CA ALA A 37 -0.24 10.26 11.79
C ALA A 37 -1.60 9.68 12.24
N ASN A 38 -1.91 8.44 11.85
CA ASN A 38 -3.15 7.78 12.28
C ASN A 38 -3.16 7.52 13.80
N LEU A 39 -2.00 7.14 14.36
CA LEU A 39 -1.85 6.87 15.79
C LEU A 39 -1.91 8.17 16.61
N ILE A 40 -1.23 9.21 16.13
CA ILE A 40 -1.24 10.54 16.75
C ILE A 40 -2.65 11.14 16.70
N GLY A 41 -3.36 10.98 15.57
CA GLY A 41 -4.76 11.42 15.44
C GLY A 41 -5.67 10.76 16.46
N SER A 42 -5.55 9.45 16.65
CA SER A 42 -6.31 8.71 17.67
C SER A 42 -5.94 9.14 19.09
N TRP A 43 -4.67 9.41 19.36
CA TRP A 43 -4.21 9.93 20.65
C TRP A 43 -4.74 11.35 20.92
N LEU A 44 -4.72 12.24 19.92
CA LEU A 44 -5.28 13.60 20.04
C LEU A 44 -6.78 13.55 20.34
N LEU A 45 -7.51 12.63 19.70
CA LEU A 45 -8.95 12.42 20.00
C LEU A 45 -9.16 12.02 21.46
N GLY A 46 -8.33 11.12 22.00
CA GLY A 46 -8.35 10.77 23.42
C GLY A 46 -8.14 11.98 24.31
N GLN A 47 -7.14 12.84 23.99
CA GLN A 47 -6.89 14.06 24.75
C GLN A 47 -8.06 15.07 24.72
N VAL A 48 -8.80 15.12 23.61
CA VAL A 48 -10.04 15.94 23.55
C VAL A 48 -11.09 15.39 24.50
N ILE A 49 -11.29 14.07 24.54
CA ILE A 49 -12.25 13.43 25.45
C ILE A 49 -11.86 13.69 26.92
N ASP A 50 -10.57 13.52 27.25
CA ASP A 50 -10.05 13.79 28.59
C ASP A 50 -10.29 15.25 29.02
N ALA A 51 -10.01 16.22 28.13
CA ALA A 51 -10.22 17.63 28.41
C ALA A 51 -11.69 18.00 28.62
N ILE A 52 -12.62 17.31 27.96
CA ILE A 52 -14.07 17.47 28.18
C ILE A 52 -14.48 16.90 29.52
N THR A 53 -14.00 15.72 29.90
CA THR A 53 -14.33 15.07 31.16
C THR A 53 -13.77 15.85 32.37
N GLU A 54 -12.60 16.48 32.22
CA GLU A 54 -12.00 17.35 33.25
C GLU A 54 -12.62 18.75 33.28
N VAL A 55 -13.58 19.07 32.39
CA VAL A 55 -14.24 20.40 32.28
C VAL A 55 -13.23 21.55 32.15
N SER A 56 -12.08 21.28 31.51
CA SER A 56 -10.98 22.24 31.39
C SER A 56 -11.00 22.96 30.02
N MET A 57 -11.66 24.13 29.98
CA MET A 57 -11.80 24.93 28.75
C MET A 57 -10.45 25.35 28.14
N ASN A 58 -9.46 25.67 28.97
CA ASN A 58 -8.14 26.08 28.49
C ASN A 58 -7.40 24.91 27.83
N ARG A 59 -7.44 23.72 28.43
CA ARG A 59 -6.86 22.50 27.88
C ARG A 59 -7.55 22.12 26.58
N LEU A 60 -8.89 22.17 26.55
CA LEU A 60 -9.68 21.86 25.34
C LEU A 60 -9.30 22.79 24.16
N ARG A 61 -9.23 24.10 24.40
CA ARG A 61 -8.81 25.08 23.36
C ARG A 61 -7.42 24.77 22.83
N THR A 62 -6.45 24.47 23.69
CA THR A 62 -5.08 24.15 23.29
C THR A 62 -5.03 22.89 22.44
N ILE A 63 -5.74 21.81 22.84
CA ILE A 63 -5.75 20.55 22.10
C ILE A 63 -6.40 20.72 20.72
N ILE A 64 -7.50 21.49 20.63
CA ILE A 64 -8.15 21.79 19.34
C ILE A 64 -7.19 22.52 18.42
N LEU A 65 -6.47 23.56 18.89
CA LEU A 65 -5.50 24.27 18.08
C LEU A 65 -4.36 23.36 17.59
N VAL A 66 -3.81 22.53 18.48
CA VAL A 66 -2.77 21.54 18.14
C VAL A 66 -3.30 20.55 17.10
N SER A 67 -4.53 20.07 17.25
CA SER A 67 -5.17 19.16 16.32
C SER A 67 -5.34 19.77 14.93
N ILE A 68 -5.76 21.03 14.84
CA ILE A 68 -5.90 21.75 13.56
C ILE A 68 -4.53 21.89 12.87
N ILE A 69 -3.50 22.32 13.60
CA ILE A 69 -2.14 22.44 13.07
C ILE A 69 -1.63 21.08 12.58
N PHE A 70 -1.86 20.04 13.35
CA PHE A 70 -1.49 18.67 13.00
C PHE A 70 -2.18 18.19 11.72
N ILE A 71 -3.50 18.39 11.60
CA ILE A 71 -4.28 18.00 10.41
C ILE A 71 -3.76 18.73 9.16
N VAL A 72 -3.56 20.05 9.26
CA VAL A 72 -3.04 20.86 8.13
C VAL A 72 -1.64 20.37 7.72
N THR A 73 -0.76 20.14 8.69
CA THR A 73 0.59 19.66 8.43
C THR A 73 0.55 18.28 7.75
N MET A 74 -0.25 17.35 8.26
CA MET A 74 -0.38 16.01 7.70
C MET A 74 -1.04 15.99 6.32
N PHE A 75 -1.93 16.93 6.03
CA PHE A 75 -2.50 17.11 4.70
C PHE A 75 -1.42 17.39 3.65
N PHE A 76 -0.50 18.32 3.93
CA PHE A 76 0.63 18.61 3.03
C PHE A 76 1.58 17.42 2.86
N PHE A 77 1.93 16.74 3.96
CA PHE A 77 2.77 15.54 3.89
C PHE A 77 2.12 14.41 3.09
N THR A 78 0.82 14.23 3.21
CA THR A 78 0.07 13.22 2.46
C THR A 78 0.08 13.53 0.95
N ILE A 79 -0.13 14.79 0.55
CA ILE A 79 -0.02 15.20 -0.86
C ILE A 79 1.39 14.90 -1.40
N LEU A 80 2.42 15.25 -0.64
CA LEU A 80 3.82 15.01 -1.04
C LEU A 80 4.10 13.49 -1.18
N LEU A 81 3.61 12.68 -0.24
CA LEU A 81 3.70 11.22 -0.32
C LEU A 81 3.05 10.67 -1.59
N TYR A 82 1.81 11.10 -1.90
CA TYR A 82 1.11 10.67 -3.11
C TYR A 82 1.87 11.09 -4.37
N TRP A 83 2.42 12.29 -4.41
CA TRP A 83 3.21 12.76 -5.53
C TRP A 83 4.47 11.91 -5.75
N VAL A 84 5.23 11.62 -4.70
CA VAL A 84 6.44 10.79 -4.77
C VAL A 84 6.11 9.36 -5.20
N LYS A 85 5.08 8.75 -4.60
CA LYS A 85 4.61 7.39 -4.98
C LYS A 85 4.17 7.33 -6.44
N SER A 86 3.37 8.29 -6.89
CA SER A 86 2.88 8.34 -8.26
C SER A 86 4.02 8.47 -9.26
N ASN A 87 5.03 9.31 -8.96
CA ASN A 87 6.21 9.44 -9.80
C ASN A 87 7.05 8.15 -9.86
N PHE A 88 7.19 7.45 -8.74
CA PHE A 88 7.86 6.14 -8.72
C PHE A 88 7.10 5.13 -9.59
N ILE A 89 5.80 4.97 -9.38
CA ILE A 89 4.95 4.01 -10.10
C ILE A 89 4.98 4.30 -11.60
N ARG A 90 4.82 5.58 -12.00
CA ARG A 90 4.87 6.00 -13.39
C ARG A 90 6.21 5.63 -14.05
N LYS A 91 7.34 5.92 -13.40
CA LYS A 91 8.67 5.61 -13.95
C LYS A 91 8.91 4.10 -14.04
N ALA A 92 8.51 3.34 -13.01
CA ALA A 92 8.60 1.89 -13.02
C ALA A 92 7.76 1.28 -14.17
N LEU A 93 6.56 1.80 -14.41
CA LEU A 93 5.69 1.34 -15.49
C LEU A 93 6.24 1.68 -16.88
N ILE A 94 6.82 2.87 -17.06
CA ILE A 94 7.49 3.25 -18.31
C ILE A 94 8.66 2.30 -18.58
N GLN A 95 9.47 1.97 -17.59
CA GLN A 95 10.58 1.02 -17.75
C GLN A 95 10.09 -0.36 -18.13
N TYR A 96 9.01 -0.85 -17.52
CA TYR A 96 8.38 -2.10 -17.91
C TYR A 96 7.92 -2.08 -19.36
N LYS A 97 7.18 -1.03 -19.77
CA LYS A 97 6.67 -0.90 -21.14
C LYS A 97 7.81 -0.82 -22.17
N ASN A 98 8.89 -0.08 -21.87
CA ASN A 98 10.04 0.01 -22.74
C ASN A 98 10.73 -1.35 -22.90
N LEU A 99 10.93 -2.09 -21.81
CA LEU A 99 11.51 -3.42 -21.85
C LEU A 99 10.63 -4.40 -22.64
N ALA A 100 9.31 -4.35 -22.42
CA ALA A 100 8.36 -5.17 -23.14
C ALA A 100 8.37 -4.85 -24.65
N PHE A 101 8.39 -3.58 -25.00
CA PHE A 101 8.45 -3.12 -26.39
C PHE A 101 9.77 -3.53 -27.07
N GLU A 102 10.91 -3.38 -26.39
CA GLU A 102 12.22 -3.84 -26.86
C GLU A 102 12.17 -5.33 -27.18
N LYS A 103 11.60 -6.15 -26.28
CA LYS A 103 11.47 -7.59 -26.49
C LYS A 103 10.53 -7.97 -27.64
N ILE A 104 9.48 -7.21 -27.86
CA ILE A 104 8.61 -7.39 -29.02
C ILE A 104 9.38 -7.06 -30.31
N SER A 105 10.16 -5.99 -30.30
CA SER A 105 10.93 -5.53 -31.49
C SER A 105 12.09 -6.47 -31.84
N GLU A 106 12.64 -7.22 -30.89
CA GLU A 106 13.66 -8.25 -31.13
C GLU A 106 13.11 -9.53 -31.76
N LYS A 107 11.78 -9.71 -31.82
CA LYS A 107 11.18 -10.90 -32.43
C LYS A 107 11.38 -10.90 -33.94
N ASN A 108 11.66 -12.09 -34.49
CA ASN A 108 11.73 -12.28 -35.95
C ASN A 108 10.35 -12.01 -36.59
N ILE A 109 10.32 -11.43 -37.78
CA ILE A 109 9.09 -11.09 -38.53
C ILE A 109 8.14 -12.30 -38.64
N ALA A 110 8.68 -13.49 -38.89
CA ALA A 110 7.90 -14.73 -38.97
C ALA A 110 7.24 -15.12 -37.63
N ALA A 111 7.90 -14.85 -36.50
CA ALA A 111 7.35 -15.09 -35.18
C ALA A 111 6.32 -14.01 -34.82
N PHE A 112 6.59 -12.76 -35.19
CA PHE A 112 5.65 -11.65 -34.96
C PHE A 112 4.34 -11.82 -35.75
N SER A 113 4.40 -12.27 -37.01
CA SER A 113 3.23 -12.48 -37.86
C SER A 113 2.36 -13.66 -37.45
N ARG A 114 2.89 -14.60 -36.66
CA ARG A 114 2.13 -15.75 -36.11
C ARG A 114 1.29 -15.39 -34.87
N GLU A 115 1.66 -14.35 -34.18
CA GLU A 115 0.94 -13.91 -32.99
C GLU A 115 -0.06 -12.80 -33.37
N ASN A 116 -1.19 -12.75 -32.68
CA ASN A 116 -2.19 -11.71 -32.92
C ASN A 116 -1.66 -10.36 -32.38
N THR A 117 -1.67 -9.31 -33.20
CA THR A 117 -1.29 -7.95 -32.81
C THR A 117 -2.06 -7.47 -31.57
N GLY A 118 -3.33 -7.89 -31.40
CA GLY A 118 -4.13 -7.62 -30.22
C GLY A 118 -3.50 -8.12 -28.91
N SER A 119 -2.77 -9.24 -28.94
CA SER A 119 -2.05 -9.78 -27.79
C SER A 119 -0.94 -8.83 -27.32
N TYR A 120 -0.19 -8.26 -28.23
CA TYR A 120 0.88 -7.28 -27.89
C TYR A 120 0.31 -5.98 -27.35
N ILE A 121 -0.80 -5.51 -27.94
CA ILE A 121 -1.50 -4.32 -27.43
C ILE A 121 -2.03 -4.60 -26.00
N SER A 122 -2.65 -5.77 -25.79
CA SER A 122 -3.13 -6.18 -24.45
C SER A 122 -2.01 -6.22 -23.43
N MET A 123 -0.83 -6.77 -23.78
CA MET A 123 0.33 -6.81 -22.88
C MET A 123 0.82 -5.41 -22.48
N LEU A 124 0.87 -4.48 -23.42
CA LEU A 124 1.34 -3.11 -23.16
C LEU A 124 0.29 -2.22 -22.48
N THR A 125 -0.98 -2.62 -22.47
CA THR A 125 -2.09 -1.88 -21.87
C THR A 125 -2.65 -2.60 -20.64
N ASN A 126 -3.36 -3.71 -20.84
CA ASN A 126 -4.10 -4.38 -19.77
C ASN A 126 -3.17 -5.06 -18.75
N ASP A 127 -2.14 -5.77 -19.22
CA ASP A 127 -1.19 -6.43 -18.32
C ASP A 127 -0.35 -5.38 -17.59
N ALA A 128 0.06 -4.31 -18.27
CA ALA A 128 0.76 -3.20 -17.65
C ALA A 128 -0.10 -2.51 -16.57
N ALA A 129 -1.39 -2.28 -16.83
CA ALA A 129 -2.32 -1.74 -15.85
C ALA A 129 -2.53 -2.70 -14.66
N SER A 130 -2.60 -4.00 -14.94
CA SER A 130 -2.70 -5.03 -13.90
C SER A 130 -1.46 -5.07 -13.01
N ILE A 131 -0.26 -4.92 -13.58
CA ILE A 131 1.00 -4.82 -12.83
C ILE A 131 1.00 -3.55 -11.97
N GLU A 132 0.58 -2.42 -12.51
CA GLU A 132 0.46 -1.18 -11.76
C GLU A 132 -0.43 -1.36 -10.53
N GLU A 133 -1.66 -1.83 -10.73
CA GLU A 133 -2.66 -1.91 -9.67
C GLU A 133 -2.36 -3.05 -8.68
N ASN A 134 -2.07 -4.26 -9.18
CA ASN A 134 -1.98 -5.44 -8.33
C ASN A 134 -0.59 -5.65 -7.73
N TYR A 135 0.46 -5.06 -8.29
CA TYR A 135 1.81 -5.20 -7.77
C TYR A 135 2.34 -3.88 -7.20
N LEU A 136 2.49 -2.84 -8.01
CA LEU A 136 3.15 -1.61 -7.57
C LEU A 136 2.35 -0.86 -6.51
N ARG A 137 1.06 -0.62 -6.73
CA ARG A 137 0.19 0.08 -5.77
C ARG A 137 -0.05 -0.74 -4.50
N LYS A 138 -0.34 -2.04 -4.66
CA LYS A 138 -0.61 -2.92 -3.52
C LYS A 138 0.61 -3.16 -2.65
N SER A 139 1.83 -3.13 -3.18
CA SER A 139 3.05 -3.24 -2.37
C SER A 139 3.16 -2.13 -1.32
N PHE A 140 2.86 -0.88 -1.70
CA PHE A 140 2.83 0.24 -0.74
C PHE A 140 1.65 0.14 0.23
N LEU A 141 0.51 -0.39 -0.22
CA LEU A 141 -0.66 -0.58 0.63
C LEU A 141 -0.39 -1.63 1.72
N ILE A 142 0.21 -2.76 1.33
CA ILE A 142 0.61 -3.82 2.27
C ILE A 142 1.60 -3.26 3.31
N LEU A 143 2.62 -2.54 2.86
CA LEU A 143 3.57 -1.89 3.77
C LEU A 143 2.86 -0.98 4.78
N HIS A 144 1.94 -0.13 4.30
CA HIS A 144 1.18 0.77 5.15
C HIS A 144 0.36 0.00 6.21
N TYR A 145 -0.36 -1.05 5.81
CA TYR A 145 -1.15 -1.86 6.75
C TYR A 145 -0.31 -2.66 7.74
N VAL A 146 0.85 -3.16 7.32
CA VAL A 146 1.79 -3.84 8.23
C VAL A 146 2.29 -2.87 9.31
N LEU A 147 2.69 -1.67 8.91
CA LEU A 147 3.12 -0.63 9.85
C LEU A 147 1.97 -0.22 10.78
N LEU A 148 0.77 -0.06 10.24
CA LEU A 148 -0.43 0.30 11.02
C LEU A 148 -0.77 -0.78 12.04
N PHE A 149 -0.73 -2.05 11.64
CA PHE A 149 -1.01 -3.19 12.52
C PHE A 149 -0.05 -3.22 13.71
N PHE A 150 1.25 -3.18 13.47
CA PHE A 150 2.23 -3.19 14.56
C PHE A 150 2.17 -1.93 15.42
N GLY A 151 1.98 -0.77 14.82
CA GLY A 151 1.87 0.48 15.55
C GLY A 151 0.64 0.55 16.46
N THR A 152 -0.52 0.12 15.95
CA THR A 152 -1.74 0.04 16.78
C THR A 152 -1.61 -1.00 17.87
N LEU A 153 -1.02 -2.16 17.58
CA LEU A 153 -0.79 -3.21 18.57
C LEU A 153 0.09 -2.70 19.74
N ILE A 154 1.19 -2.02 19.43
CA ILE A 154 2.08 -1.42 20.43
C ILE A 154 1.32 -0.38 21.27
N MET A 155 0.55 0.50 20.63
CA MET A 155 -0.26 1.49 21.34
C MET A 155 -1.28 0.85 22.28
N MET A 156 -2.03 -0.15 21.80
CA MET A 156 -3.02 -0.85 22.60
C MET A 156 -2.40 -1.56 23.81
N LEU A 157 -1.26 -2.22 23.63
CA LEU A 157 -0.53 -2.86 24.75
C LEU A 157 -0.08 -1.85 25.81
N ARG A 158 0.24 -0.62 25.41
CA ARG A 158 0.59 0.44 26.37
C ARG A 158 -0.60 0.98 27.15
N TYR A 159 -1.80 0.96 26.57
CA TYR A 159 -3.01 1.39 27.26
C TYR A 159 -3.56 0.31 28.21
N SER A 160 -3.73 -0.91 27.70
CA SER A 160 -4.26 -2.02 28.50
C SER A 160 -3.99 -3.36 27.83
N ILE A 161 -3.26 -4.23 28.50
CA ILE A 161 -3.01 -5.61 28.04
C ILE A 161 -4.34 -6.38 27.94
N VAL A 162 -5.22 -6.23 28.93
CA VAL A 162 -6.51 -6.94 28.95
C VAL A 162 -7.38 -6.54 27.77
N LEU A 163 -7.47 -5.23 27.49
CA LEU A 163 -8.25 -4.71 26.36
C LEU A 163 -7.67 -5.16 25.02
N THR A 164 -6.33 -5.25 24.91
CA THR A 164 -5.66 -5.74 23.71
C THR A 164 -6.01 -7.20 23.43
N PHE A 165 -5.96 -8.07 24.44
CA PHE A 165 -6.39 -9.47 24.28
C PHE A 165 -7.86 -9.58 23.92
N ALA A 166 -8.74 -8.82 24.57
CA ALA A 166 -10.16 -8.83 24.26
C ALA A 166 -10.44 -8.42 22.81
N THR A 167 -9.80 -7.37 22.31
CA THR A 167 -9.96 -6.91 20.93
C THR A 167 -9.41 -7.91 19.91
N ILE A 168 -8.29 -8.57 20.19
CA ILE A 168 -7.75 -9.62 19.32
C ILE A 168 -8.75 -10.80 19.23
N VAL A 169 -9.25 -11.28 20.37
CA VAL A 169 -10.24 -12.39 20.41
C VAL A 169 -11.51 -12.00 19.65
N LEU A 170 -12.06 -10.81 19.91
CA LEU A 170 -13.24 -10.31 19.22
C LEU A 170 -13.01 -10.12 17.71
N GLY A 171 -11.81 -9.70 17.31
CA GLY A 171 -11.43 -9.52 15.91
C GLY A 171 -11.39 -10.83 15.11
N PHE A 172 -11.13 -11.98 15.75
CA PHE A 172 -11.17 -13.28 15.09
C PHE A 172 -12.59 -13.85 14.93
N LEU A 173 -13.58 -13.37 15.69
CA LEU A 173 -14.96 -13.90 15.63
C LEU A 173 -15.58 -13.84 14.22
N PRO A 174 -15.51 -12.73 13.46
CA PRO A 174 -16.06 -12.68 12.10
C PRO A 174 -15.36 -13.65 11.14
N ALA A 175 -14.04 -13.84 11.28
CA ALA A 175 -13.29 -14.78 10.46
C ALA A 175 -13.71 -16.24 10.74
N ILE A 176 -13.85 -16.60 12.01
CA ILE A 176 -14.33 -17.93 12.43
C ILE A 176 -15.76 -18.14 11.93
N ALA A 177 -16.65 -17.18 12.12
CA ALA A 177 -18.03 -17.26 11.65
C ALA A 177 -18.10 -17.44 10.12
N SER A 178 -17.28 -16.72 9.36
CA SER A 178 -17.21 -16.83 7.89
C SER A 178 -16.75 -18.24 7.45
N ILE A 179 -15.77 -18.83 8.13
CA ILE A 179 -15.27 -20.17 7.82
C ILE A 179 -16.35 -21.23 8.12
N LEU A 180 -17.04 -21.09 9.26
CA LEU A 180 -18.09 -22.03 9.66
C LEU A 180 -19.29 -21.99 8.70
N MET A 181 -19.76 -20.79 8.35
CA MET A 181 -20.87 -20.62 7.40
C MET A 181 -20.48 -21.03 5.97
N GLY A 182 -19.24 -20.78 5.54
CA GLY A 182 -18.75 -21.21 4.24
C GLY A 182 -18.71 -22.73 4.07
N LYS A 183 -18.37 -23.47 5.13
CA LYS A 183 -18.43 -24.94 5.11
C LYS A 183 -19.86 -25.47 4.98
N GLU A 184 -20.82 -24.85 5.63
CA GLU A 184 -22.22 -25.27 5.57
C GLU A 184 -22.87 -25.00 4.21
N LEU A 185 -22.50 -23.87 3.56
CA LEU A 185 -22.94 -23.56 2.20
C LEU A 185 -22.32 -24.47 1.12
N SER A 186 -21.09 -24.95 1.32
CA SER A 186 -20.40 -25.84 0.38
C SER A 186 -20.84 -27.32 0.52
N SER A 187 -21.54 -27.66 1.59
CA SER A 187 -22.04 -29.01 1.85
C SER A 187 -23.49 -29.26 1.36
N ARG A 188 -24.15 -28.21 0.88
CA ARG A 188 -25.46 -28.23 0.21
C ARG A 188 -25.32 -28.13 -1.31
#